data_aaf90d6db402a3efdda4f4575a90dbd7
#
_entry.id   aaf90d6db402a3efdda4f4575a90dbd7
#
_cell.length_a   1.000
_cell.length_b   1.000
_cell.length_c   1.000
_cell.angle_alpha   90.00
_cell.angle_beta   90.00
_cell.angle_gamma   90.00
#
_symmetry.space_group_name_H-M   'P 1'
#
loop_
_entity.id
_entity.type
_entity.pdbx_description
1 polymer ?
#
loop_
_entity_poly.entity_id
_entity_poly.type
_entity_poly.pdbx_seq_one_letter_code
_entity_poly.pdbx_strand_id
1 'polypeptide(L)'
;MNKLSCFKAYDIRGQLGTELDESVAYRIGRAYAEFLKPKNVVLGGDIRLTSESLKAALSEGIRDAGADVLDIGMVGTEQVYFATSHLKADGGIEVTASHNPIDYNGMKPIREGSRPISSDTGLLDIKRMAEENDFSPIDAARRGGYTQVSIMQEYLDHLCGYVDLPAIKPIKLVMNAGNGAAGPVVDAIEARFKSLQLPIEIIKIHNTPDGSFPNGIPNPLLPENRGSTIDAVLQHGADMGIAWDGDFDRCFMIDEKGNFIEGYYIVGLLAEAFLLKTPGAKIIHDPRLTWNTIDVAAKNGGQAIQSKTGHAFIKERMRAEDAVYGGEMSAHHYFRDFFYCDSGMIPWLLVMELISSSGRPLSDLVRAMVEAYPSPGEINRTIVDPAKAIRQVKQHYEAKALVIDEIDGISMEFTDWRFNLRMSNTEPVVRFNVETRGDRELLEQRQNEVLAILEAQ
;
A
#
# COMPACT_ATOMS: atom_id res chain seq x y z
N MET A 1 -34.63 0.81 -2.20
CA MET A 1 -33.27 1.29 -1.84
C MET A 1 -32.28 0.62 -2.79
N ASN A 2 -31.50 1.39 -3.53
CA ASN A 2 -30.43 0.84 -4.37
C ASN A 2 -29.26 0.49 -3.45
N LYS A 3 -28.95 -0.80 -3.33
CA LYS A 3 -27.78 -1.26 -2.59
C LYS A 3 -26.51 -0.77 -3.29
N LEU A 4 -25.59 -0.15 -2.54
CA LEU A 4 -24.32 0.30 -3.03
C LEU A 4 -23.29 -0.84 -2.88
N SER A 5 -22.99 -1.54 -4.00
CA SER A 5 -22.03 -2.63 -4.05
C SER A 5 -20.56 -2.16 -4.05
N CYS A 6 -20.31 -0.87 -4.29
CA CYS A 6 -18.98 -0.27 -4.30
C CYS A 6 -18.29 -0.24 -2.92
N PHE A 7 -19.00 -0.36 -1.81
CA PHE A 7 -18.40 -0.41 -0.48
C PHE A 7 -17.77 -1.78 -0.21
N LYS A 8 -16.47 -1.80 0.08
CA LYS A 8 -15.69 -2.99 0.43
C LYS A 8 -15.38 -3.00 1.93
N ALA A 9 -14.44 -3.83 2.38
CA ALA A 9 -14.13 -3.98 3.81
C ALA A 9 -13.50 -2.73 4.45
N TYR A 10 -12.71 -1.97 3.69
CA TYR A 10 -11.94 -0.82 4.20
C TYR A 10 -11.78 0.33 3.20
N ASP A 11 -12.42 0.25 2.05
CA ASP A 11 -12.45 1.30 1.03
C ASP A 11 -13.74 1.23 0.19
N ILE A 12 -13.86 2.12 -0.77
CA ILE A 12 -14.95 2.16 -1.74
C ILE A 12 -14.32 1.92 -3.10
N ARG A 13 -14.79 0.89 -3.83
CA ARG A 13 -14.36 0.53 -5.18
C ARG A 13 -15.55 0.08 -6.00
N GLY A 14 -15.80 0.73 -7.13
CA GLY A 14 -16.93 0.41 -7.99
C GLY A 14 -16.63 0.58 -9.47
N GLN A 15 -17.28 -0.24 -10.27
CA GLN A 15 -17.29 -0.10 -11.71
C GLN A 15 -18.09 1.16 -12.09
N LEU A 16 -17.48 1.99 -12.93
CA LEU A 16 -18.06 3.26 -13.37
C LEU A 16 -19.37 3.06 -14.15
N GLY A 17 -20.36 3.91 -13.88
CA GLY A 17 -21.65 3.88 -14.52
C GLY A 17 -22.60 2.79 -14.06
N THR A 18 -22.13 1.79 -13.31
CA THR A 18 -22.95 0.70 -12.76
C THR A 18 -22.99 0.67 -11.23
N GLU A 19 -21.83 0.87 -10.59
CA GLU A 19 -21.70 0.85 -9.14
C GLU A 19 -21.31 2.21 -8.55
N LEU A 20 -20.61 3.03 -9.33
CA LEU A 20 -20.11 4.34 -8.91
C LEU A 20 -20.29 5.37 -10.04
N ASP A 21 -20.88 6.50 -9.67
CA ASP A 21 -21.04 7.70 -10.49
C ASP A 21 -21.02 8.95 -9.60
N GLU A 22 -21.16 10.13 -10.20
CA GLU A 22 -21.16 11.42 -9.48
C GLU A 22 -22.32 11.52 -8.47
N SER A 23 -23.48 10.93 -8.77
CA SER A 23 -24.63 10.92 -7.82
C SER A 23 -24.31 10.08 -6.58
N VAL A 24 -23.65 8.93 -6.77
CA VAL A 24 -23.20 8.08 -5.66
C VAL A 24 -22.09 8.80 -4.88
N ALA A 25 -21.14 9.44 -5.56
CA ALA A 25 -20.08 10.22 -4.94
C ALA A 25 -20.61 11.36 -4.07
N TYR A 26 -21.60 12.11 -4.56
CA TYR A 26 -22.29 13.15 -3.78
C TYR A 26 -22.92 12.58 -2.50
N ARG A 27 -23.65 11.46 -2.62
CA ARG A 27 -24.29 10.80 -1.45
C ARG A 27 -23.26 10.29 -0.46
N ILE A 28 -22.13 9.78 -0.92
CA ILE A 28 -21.01 9.38 -0.06
C ILE A 28 -20.46 10.59 0.68
N GLY A 29 -20.27 11.73 0.00
CA GLY A 29 -19.81 12.98 0.61
C GLY A 29 -20.76 13.47 1.71
N ARG A 30 -22.08 13.46 1.45
CA ARG A 30 -23.10 13.78 2.46
C ARG A 30 -23.03 12.84 3.67
N ALA A 31 -23.03 11.52 3.41
CA ALA A 31 -23.02 10.50 4.45
C ALA A 31 -21.74 10.57 5.31
N TYR A 32 -20.57 10.75 4.67
CA TYR A 32 -19.30 10.91 5.36
C TYR A 32 -19.30 12.12 6.29
N ALA A 33 -19.74 13.28 5.79
CA ALA A 33 -19.75 14.51 6.58
C ALA A 33 -20.81 14.47 7.70
N GLU A 34 -22.00 13.90 7.46
CA GLU A 34 -23.02 13.76 8.50
C GLU A 34 -22.63 12.71 9.56
N PHE A 35 -21.86 11.68 9.20
CA PHE A 35 -21.34 10.67 10.12
C PHE A 35 -20.24 11.23 11.02
N LEU A 36 -19.19 11.85 10.43
CA LEU A 36 -18.03 12.36 11.18
C LEU A 36 -18.28 13.73 11.82
N LYS A 37 -19.17 14.55 11.24
CA LYS A 37 -19.40 15.96 11.60
C LYS A 37 -18.11 16.79 11.61
N PRO A 38 -17.30 16.72 10.57
CA PRO A 38 -16.04 17.42 10.49
C PRO A 38 -16.27 18.92 10.28
N LYS A 39 -15.31 19.75 10.69
CA LYS A 39 -15.26 21.16 10.31
C LYS A 39 -14.64 21.32 8.93
N ASN A 40 -13.56 20.58 8.68
CA ASN A 40 -12.85 20.58 7.41
C ASN A 40 -12.41 19.16 7.00
N VAL A 41 -12.36 18.95 5.68
CA VAL A 41 -12.02 17.67 5.05
C VAL A 41 -11.02 17.91 3.93
N VAL A 42 -9.91 17.19 3.94
CA VAL A 42 -8.96 17.17 2.82
C VAL A 42 -9.51 16.30 1.70
N LEU A 43 -9.49 16.79 0.48
CA LEU A 43 -9.78 16.00 -0.73
C LEU A 43 -8.59 15.99 -1.67
N GLY A 44 -8.28 14.80 -2.17
CA GLY A 44 -7.35 14.55 -3.26
C GLY A 44 -7.96 13.61 -4.28
N GLY A 45 -7.36 13.51 -5.45
CA GLY A 45 -7.73 12.53 -6.46
C GLY A 45 -6.55 12.12 -7.30
N ASP A 46 -6.50 10.85 -7.70
CA ASP A 46 -5.48 10.34 -8.60
C ASP A 46 -5.69 10.82 -10.04
N ILE A 47 -4.86 10.34 -10.97
CA ILE A 47 -4.89 10.75 -12.38
C ILE A 47 -6.02 10.12 -13.20
N ARG A 48 -6.81 9.18 -12.68
CA ARG A 48 -7.88 8.53 -13.45
C ARG A 48 -8.84 9.56 -14.03
N LEU A 49 -9.28 9.32 -15.27
CA LEU A 49 -10.09 10.27 -16.05
C LEU A 49 -11.37 10.74 -15.34
N THR A 50 -11.90 9.94 -14.42
CA THR A 50 -13.12 10.26 -13.67
C THR A 50 -12.84 10.76 -12.24
N SER A 51 -11.59 10.81 -11.81
CA SER A 51 -11.27 11.21 -10.42
C SER A 51 -11.68 12.65 -10.14
N GLU A 52 -11.48 13.56 -11.10
CA GLU A 52 -11.85 14.96 -10.90
C GLU A 52 -13.37 15.16 -10.82
N SER A 53 -14.16 14.51 -11.68
CA SER A 53 -15.63 14.64 -11.64
C SER A 53 -16.24 14.02 -10.38
N LEU A 54 -15.72 12.86 -9.94
CA LEU A 54 -16.15 12.22 -8.71
C LEU A 54 -15.72 13.03 -7.47
N LYS A 55 -14.50 13.60 -7.46
CA LYS A 55 -14.01 14.49 -6.39
C LYS A 55 -14.88 15.75 -6.28
N ALA A 56 -15.25 16.35 -7.41
CA ALA A 56 -16.12 17.51 -7.43
C ALA A 56 -17.51 17.18 -6.83
N ALA A 57 -18.14 16.09 -7.24
CA ALA A 57 -19.43 15.66 -6.69
C ALA A 57 -19.36 15.32 -5.19
N LEU A 58 -18.29 14.64 -4.77
CA LEU A 58 -18.01 14.32 -3.37
C LEU A 58 -17.86 15.61 -2.55
N SER A 59 -17.10 16.60 -3.08
CA SER A 59 -16.92 17.92 -2.48
C SER A 59 -18.25 18.65 -2.24
N GLU A 60 -19.12 18.64 -3.25
CA GLU A 60 -20.44 19.24 -3.10
C GLU A 60 -21.26 18.59 -1.98
N GLY A 61 -21.23 17.26 -1.89
CA GLY A 61 -21.91 16.53 -0.81
C GLY A 61 -21.39 16.90 0.58
N ILE A 62 -20.07 16.99 0.74
CA ILE A 62 -19.43 17.37 2.01
C ILE A 62 -19.79 18.81 2.40
N ARG A 63 -19.74 19.75 1.45
CA ARG A 63 -20.05 21.16 1.66
C ARG A 63 -21.53 21.39 1.97
N ASP A 64 -22.41 20.66 1.33
CA ASP A 64 -23.85 20.72 1.59
C ASP A 64 -24.23 20.16 2.97
N ALA A 65 -23.37 19.34 3.57
CA ALA A 65 -23.47 18.92 4.97
C ALA A 65 -22.85 19.93 5.96
N GLY A 66 -22.26 21.02 5.47
CA GLY A 66 -21.72 22.11 6.29
C GLY A 66 -20.22 22.05 6.62
N ALA A 67 -19.47 21.13 6.02
CA ALA A 67 -18.01 21.03 6.24
C ALA A 67 -17.22 21.73 5.13
N ASP A 68 -16.13 22.38 5.48
CA ASP A 68 -15.21 23.00 4.54
C ASP A 68 -14.38 21.91 3.82
N VAL A 69 -14.07 22.14 2.55
CA VAL A 69 -13.23 21.29 1.74
C VAL A 69 -11.89 21.96 1.46
N LEU A 70 -10.80 21.24 1.77
CA LEU A 70 -9.43 21.59 1.46
C LEU A 70 -8.96 20.68 0.31
N ASP A 71 -9.07 21.15 -0.93
CA ASP A 71 -8.69 20.40 -2.12
C ASP A 71 -7.19 20.53 -2.37
N ILE A 72 -6.46 19.41 -2.31
CA ILE A 72 -5.02 19.35 -2.58
C ILE A 72 -4.68 18.95 -4.01
N GLY A 73 -5.69 18.81 -4.88
CA GLY A 73 -5.51 18.61 -6.32
C GLY A 73 -5.31 17.16 -6.72
N MET A 74 -4.48 16.97 -7.78
CA MET A 74 -4.08 15.66 -8.27
C MET A 74 -2.89 15.17 -7.46
N VAL A 75 -3.11 14.08 -6.70
CA VAL A 75 -2.18 13.56 -5.68
C VAL A 75 -2.30 12.03 -5.62
N GLY A 76 -1.52 11.41 -4.77
CA GLY A 76 -1.72 10.01 -4.38
C GLY A 76 -2.14 9.87 -2.93
N THR A 77 -2.52 8.66 -2.59
CA THR A 77 -3.14 8.30 -1.31
C THR A 77 -2.34 8.83 -0.11
N GLU A 78 -1.01 8.67 -0.10
CA GLU A 78 -0.17 9.08 1.02
C GLU A 78 -0.13 10.60 1.23
N GLN A 79 -0.33 11.39 0.17
CA GLN A 79 -0.40 12.86 0.29
C GLN A 79 -1.69 13.30 0.99
N VAL A 80 -2.81 12.59 0.82
CA VAL A 80 -4.03 12.83 1.60
C VAL A 80 -3.80 12.51 3.08
N TYR A 81 -3.08 11.42 3.40
CA TYR A 81 -2.71 11.12 4.78
C TYR A 81 -1.86 12.23 5.40
N PHE A 82 -0.80 12.64 4.68
CA PHE A 82 0.07 13.73 5.11
C PHE A 82 -0.72 15.01 5.32
N ALA A 83 -1.49 15.45 4.33
CA ALA A 83 -2.26 16.70 4.39
C ALA A 83 -3.29 16.71 5.53
N THR A 84 -4.01 15.60 5.74
CA THR A 84 -5.00 15.49 6.83
C THR A 84 -4.36 15.72 8.19
N SER A 85 -3.22 15.09 8.45
CA SER A 85 -2.50 15.27 9.72
C SER A 85 -1.77 16.59 9.82
N HIS A 86 -1.10 17.04 8.75
CA HIS A 86 -0.34 18.29 8.71
C HIS A 86 -1.23 19.52 8.89
N LEU A 87 -2.36 19.56 8.17
CA LEU A 87 -3.33 20.65 8.26
C LEU A 87 -4.27 20.51 9.46
N LYS A 88 -4.14 19.43 10.25
CA LYS A 88 -5.02 19.11 11.39
C LYS A 88 -6.49 19.07 10.98
N ALA A 89 -6.76 18.51 9.81
CA ALA A 89 -8.11 18.31 9.31
C ALA A 89 -8.81 17.19 10.07
N ASP A 90 -10.14 17.29 10.17
CA ASP A 90 -10.95 16.30 10.88
C ASP A 90 -11.16 15.00 10.08
N GLY A 91 -10.74 15.02 8.80
CA GLY A 91 -10.75 13.86 7.93
C GLY A 91 -10.21 14.15 6.54
N GLY A 92 -10.17 13.12 5.71
CA GLY A 92 -9.73 13.23 4.32
C GLY A 92 -10.28 12.10 3.45
N ILE A 93 -10.33 12.32 2.15
CA ILE A 93 -10.71 11.29 1.19
C ILE A 93 -9.82 11.41 -0.05
N GLU A 94 -9.20 10.30 -0.43
CA GLU A 94 -8.57 10.16 -1.74
C GLU A 94 -9.53 9.50 -2.72
N VAL A 95 -9.73 10.13 -3.89
CA VAL A 95 -10.52 9.55 -4.99
C VAL A 95 -9.57 8.77 -5.89
N THR A 96 -9.60 7.45 -5.78
CA THR A 96 -8.69 6.54 -6.47
C THR A 96 -9.26 5.13 -6.54
N ALA A 97 -8.83 4.37 -7.55
CA ALA A 97 -8.96 2.93 -7.58
C ALA A 97 -7.59 2.22 -7.68
N SER A 98 -6.49 2.92 -7.33
CA SER A 98 -5.13 2.36 -7.33
C SER A 98 -4.81 1.63 -8.64
N HIS A 99 -4.61 0.33 -8.60
CA HIS A 99 -4.29 -0.54 -9.73
C HIS A 99 -5.48 -1.32 -10.31
N ASN A 100 -6.72 -0.96 -9.96
CA ASN A 100 -7.92 -1.57 -10.56
C ASN A 100 -8.01 -1.27 -12.08
N PRO A 101 -8.78 -2.06 -12.84
CA PRO A 101 -9.03 -1.79 -14.25
C PRO A 101 -9.47 -0.35 -14.54
N ILE A 102 -9.34 0.08 -15.79
CA ILE A 102 -9.57 1.48 -16.21
C ILE A 102 -11.03 1.95 -15.99
N ASP A 103 -11.97 1.03 -16.02
CA ASP A 103 -13.40 1.24 -15.83
C ASP A 103 -13.83 1.25 -14.37
N TYR A 104 -12.88 1.29 -13.44
CA TYR A 104 -13.11 1.41 -11.99
C TYR A 104 -12.64 2.77 -11.47
N ASN A 105 -13.31 3.24 -10.40
CA ASN A 105 -12.81 4.26 -9.50
C ASN A 105 -13.27 3.96 -8.07
N GLY A 106 -12.88 4.79 -7.11
CA GLY A 106 -13.20 4.55 -5.71
C GLY A 106 -12.81 5.69 -4.81
N MET A 107 -12.84 5.42 -3.50
CA MET A 107 -12.51 6.38 -2.46
C MET A 107 -11.88 5.68 -1.27
N LYS A 108 -10.84 6.29 -0.72
CA LYS A 108 -10.19 5.88 0.54
C LYS A 108 -10.49 6.92 1.62
N PRO A 109 -11.56 6.74 2.42
CA PRO A 109 -11.93 7.69 3.47
C PRO A 109 -11.08 7.47 4.72
N ILE A 110 -10.66 8.56 5.32
CA ILE A 110 -9.96 8.59 6.62
C ILE A 110 -10.60 9.65 7.53
N ARG A 111 -10.36 9.52 8.81
CA ARG A 111 -10.77 10.47 9.84
C ARG A 111 -9.54 11.20 10.41
N GLU A 112 -9.75 11.99 11.46
CA GLU A 112 -8.69 12.74 12.13
C GLU A 112 -7.45 11.90 12.45
N GLY A 113 -6.25 12.51 12.32
CA GLY A 113 -4.97 11.81 12.53
C GLY A 113 -4.69 10.75 11.47
N SER A 114 -5.29 10.88 10.29
CA SER A 114 -5.13 9.97 9.14
C SER A 114 -5.52 8.51 9.47
N ARG A 115 -6.46 8.33 10.41
CA ARG A 115 -6.95 7.00 10.80
C ARG A 115 -7.92 6.48 9.74
N PRO A 116 -7.80 5.21 9.34
CA PRO A 116 -8.68 4.63 8.33
C PRO A 116 -10.13 4.51 8.83
N ILE A 117 -11.07 4.57 7.91
CA ILE A 117 -12.47 4.19 8.15
C ILE A 117 -12.73 2.86 7.47
N SER A 118 -12.88 1.80 8.28
CA SER A 118 -13.19 0.44 7.84
C SER A 118 -14.64 0.05 8.16
N SER A 119 -15.03 -1.16 7.76
CA SER A 119 -16.34 -1.73 8.14
C SER A 119 -16.61 -1.66 9.64
N ASP A 120 -15.55 -1.81 10.46
CA ASP A 120 -15.67 -1.86 11.92
C ASP A 120 -15.61 -0.47 12.58
N THR A 121 -15.26 0.58 11.80
CA THR A 121 -15.03 1.94 12.33
C THR A 121 -15.92 3.01 11.70
N GLY A 122 -16.97 2.61 10.96
CA GLY A 122 -17.99 3.51 10.45
C GLY A 122 -18.28 3.44 8.95
N LEU A 123 -17.52 2.66 8.16
CA LEU A 123 -17.74 2.57 6.70
C LEU A 123 -19.12 1.98 6.37
N LEU A 124 -19.63 1.03 7.19
CA LEU A 124 -20.97 0.47 7.02
C LEU A 124 -22.07 1.46 7.39
N ASP A 125 -21.83 2.36 8.35
CA ASP A 125 -22.77 3.43 8.67
C ASP A 125 -22.85 4.46 7.55
N ILE A 126 -21.70 4.87 7.01
CA ILE A 126 -21.63 5.76 5.83
C ILE A 126 -22.35 5.12 4.65
N LYS A 127 -22.14 3.81 4.40
CA LYS A 127 -22.86 3.06 3.38
C LYS A 127 -24.36 3.14 3.57
N ARG A 128 -24.85 2.80 4.77
CA ARG A 128 -26.28 2.81 5.09
C ARG A 128 -26.89 4.18 4.85
N MET A 129 -26.25 5.25 5.33
CA MET A 129 -26.73 6.63 5.14
C MET A 129 -26.77 7.02 3.65
N ALA A 130 -25.73 6.63 2.88
CA ALA A 130 -25.70 6.89 1.44
C ALA A 130 -26.77 6.08 0.66
N GLU A 131 -27.11 4.87 1.12
CA GLU A 131 -28.19 4.04 0.55
C GLU A 131 -29.59 4.60 0.88
N GLU A 132 -29.79 5.03 2.12
CA GLU A 132 -31.04 5.65 2.59
C GLU A 132 -31.32 6.98 1.87
N ASN A 133 -30.26 7.75 1.60
CA ASN A 133 -30.30 9.05 0.93
C ASN A 133 -31.32 10.02 1.59
N ASP A 134 -31.44 9.90 2.91
CA ASP A 134 -32.33 10.74 3.75
C ASP A 134 -31.42 11.66 4.59
N PHE A 135 -30.97 12.73 3.96
CA PHE A 135 -30.04 13.67 4.56
C PHE A 135 -30.77 14.89 5.15
N SER A 136 -30.09 15.52 6.09
CA SER A 136 -30.54 16.82 6.63
C SER A 136 -30.76 17.83 5.50
N PRO A 137 -31.79 18.71 5.59
CA PRO A 137 -31.99 19.76 4.60
C PRO A 137 -30.73 20.64 4.42
N ILE A 138 -30.45 21.01 3.17
CA ILE A 138 -29.34 21.90 2.88
C ILE A 138 -29.62 23.29 3.42
N ASP A 139 -28.77 23.77 4.33
CA ASP A 139 -28.80 25.15 4.82
C ASP A 139 -27.72 25.96 4.07
N ALA A 140 -28.16 26.76 3.11
CA ALA A 140 -27.26 27.59 2.31
C ALA A 140 -26.37 28.53 3.15
N ALA A 141 -26.86 28.96 4.33
CA ALA A 141 -26.11 29.81 5.24
C ALA A 141 -24.98 29.06 5.99
N ARG A 142 -25.08 27.73 6.04
CA ARG A 142 -24.11 26.84 6.70
C ARG A 142 -23.30 25.98 5.74
N ARG A 143 -23.52 26.16 4.44
CA ARG A 143 -22.79 25.42 3.42
C ARG A 143 -21.29 25.69 3.56
N GLY A 144 -20.48 24.62 3.58
CA GLY A 144 -19.04 24.70 3.73
C GLY A 144 -18.34 25.41 2.58
N GLY A 145 -17.18 25.98 2.87
CA GLY A 145 -16.29 26.61 1.92
C GLY A 145 -15.55 25.58 1.04
N TYR A 146 -14.83 26.09 0.02
CA TYR A 146 -13.93 25.32 -0.81
C TYR A 146 -12.63 26.10 -0.98
N THR A 147 -11.49 25.49 -0.68
CA THR A 147 -10.20 26.12 -0.78
C THR A 147 -9.19 25.15 -1.41
N GLN A 148 -8.48 25.59 -2.44
CA GLN A 148 -7.34 24.85 -2.96
C GLN A 148 -6.11 25.10 -2.10
N VAL A 149 -5.41 24.05 -1.72
CA VAL A 149 -4.25 24.08 -0.84
C VAL A 149 -3.09 23.32 -1.49
N SER A 150 -1.90 23.89 -1.50
CA SER A 150 -0.67 23.19 -1.88
C SER A 150 0.04 22.69 -0.62
N ILE A 151 0.45 21.45 -0.62
CA ILE A 151 1.20 20.82 0.50
C ILE A 151 2.55 20.24 0.04
N MET A 152 2.90 20.42 -1.22
CA MET A 152 4.04 19.73 -1.82
C MET A 152 5.36 20.05 -1.09
N GLN A 153 5.57 21.30 -0.69
CA GLN A 153 6.81 21.70 -0.06
C GLN A 153 6.98 21.06 1.32
N GLU A 154 5.94 21.13 2.15
CA GLU A 154 5.93 20.55 3.50
C GLU A 154 5.98 19.02 3.46
N TYR A 155 5.34 18.42 2.47
CA TYR A 155 5.41 16.98 2.23
C TYR A 155 6.84 16.56 1.85
N LEU A 156 7.50 17.26 0.92
CA LEU A 156 8.90 17.00 0.58
C LEU A 156 9.84 17.18 1.77
N ASP A 157 9.63 18.20 2.59
CA ASP A 157 10.43 18.43 3.80
C ASP A 157 10.28 17.24 4.77
N HIS A 158 9.07 16.72 4.91
CA HIS A 158 8.80 15.55 5.73
C HIS A 158 9.48 14.28 5.17
N LEU A 159 9.35 14.00 3.87
CA LEU A 159 10.00 12.86 3.22
C LEU A 159 11.52 12.91 3.35
N CYS A 160 12.13 14.07 3.06
CA CYS A 160 13.57 14.27 3.16
C CYS A 160 14.09 14.13 4.60
N GLY A 161 13.25 14.33 5.60
CA GLY A 161 13.60 14.15 7.01
C GLY A 161 13.86 12.69 7.43
N TYR A 162 13.51 11.71 6.60
CA TYR A 162 13.77 10.29 6.89
C TYR A 162 15.23 9.87 6.68
N VAL A 163 15.99 10.60 5.89
CA VAL A 163 17.33 10.23 5.42
C VAL A 163 18.34 11.36 5.63
N ASP A 164 19.60 11.00 5.85
CA ASP A 164 20.72 11.95 5.90
C ASP A 164 21.18 12.28 4.47
N LEU A 165 20.45 13.17 3.81
CA LEU A 165 20.73 13.56 2.42
C LEU A 165 22.17 14.01 2.17
N PRO A 166 22.79 14.83 3.03
CA PRO A 166 24.20 15.22 2.86
C PRO A 166 25.20 14.06 2.86
N ALA A 167 24.87 12.93 3.48
CA ALA A 167 25.73 11.75 3.53
C ALA A 167 25.58 10.81 2.30
N ILE A 168 24.63 11.07 1.40
CA ILE A 168 24.38 10.26 0.22
C ILE A 168 25.58 10.33 -0.76
N LYS A 169 26.14 9.19 -1.11
CA LYS A 169 27.18 9.00 -2.11
C LYS A 169 26.57 8.96 -3.52
N PRO A 170 27.41 9.10 -4.59
CA PRO A 170 26.91 8.97 -5.95
C PRO A 170 26.07 7.72 -6.16
N ILE A 171 24.84 7.91 -6.64
CA ILE A 171 23.88 6.82 -6.88
C ILE A 171 23.00 7.16 -8.10
N LYS A 172 22.68 6.16 -8.89
CA LYS A 172 21.82 6.25 -10.06
C LYS A 172 20.55 5.45 -9.86
N LEU A 173 19.40 6.09 -10.03
CA LEU A 173 18.08 5.53 -9.79
C LEU A 173 17.23 5.56 -11.07
N VAL A 174 16.55 4.47 -11.37
CA VAL A 174 15.44 4.45 -12.34
C VAL A 174 14.13 4.60 -11.57
N MET A 175 13.28 5.52 -11.98
CA MET A 175 11.99 5.80 -11.35
C MET A 175 10.86 5.67 -12.37
N ASN A 176 9.97 4.71 -12.16
CA ASN A 176 8.82 4.42 -13.00
C ASN A 176 7.52 4.82 -12.30
N ALA A 177 6.97 5.98 -12.66
CA ALA A 177 5.71 6.45 -12.12
C ALA A 177 4.47 5.77 -12.74
N GLY A 178 4.62 4.91 -13.75
CA GLY A 178 3.52 4.20 -14.39
C GLY A 178 2.44 5.11 -15.01
N ASN A 179 2.79 6.34 -15.39
CA ASN A 179 1.86 7.41 -15.77
C ASN A 179 0.83 7.75 -14.66
N GLY A 180 1.08 7.32 -13.43
CA GLY A 180 0.24 7.56 -12.26
C GLY A 180 0.54 8.89 -11.55
N ALA A 181 0.03 9.00 -10.33
CA ALA A 181 0.14 10.21 -9.52
C ALA A 181 1.56 10.45 -8.93
N ALA A 182 2.47 9.48 -8.99
CA ALA A 182 3.84 9.62 -8.48
C ALA A 182 4.71 10.62 -9.27
N GLY A 183 4.45 10.81 -10.57
CA GLY A 183 5.30 11.61 -11.44
C GLY A 183 5.63 13.01 -10.94
N PRO A 184 4.65 13.84 -10.57
CA PRO A 184 4.90 15.18 -10.02
C PRO A 184 5.73 15.19 -8.73
N VAL A 185 5.57 14.17 -7.89
CA VAL A 185 6.38 14.02 -6.66
C VAL A 185 7.82 13.67 -7.02
N VAL A 186 8.04 12.77 -7.99
CA VAL A 186 9.39 12.45 -8.49
C VAL A 186 10.06 13.69 -9.07
N ASP A 187 9.35 14.51 -9.84
CA ASP A 187 9.87 15.77 -10.38
C ASP A 187 10.25 16.75 -9.27
N ALA A 188 9.42 16.87 -8.25
CA ALA A 188 9.67 17.78 -7.13
C ALA A 188 10.85 17.30 -6.25
N ILE A 189 10.97 15.99 -6.01
CA ILE A 189 12.13 15.40 -5.31
C ILE A 189 13.41 15.60 -6.11
N GLU A 190 13.40 15.34 -7.42
CA GLU A 190 14.57 15.56 -8.28
C GLU A 190 15.01 17.03 -8.25
N ALA A 191 14.07 17.97 -8.34
CA ALA A 191 14.36 19.41 -8.25
C ALA A 191 14.98 19.76 -6.88
N ARG A 192 14.46 19.18 -5.79
CA ARG A 192 15.03 19.35 -4.44
C ARG A 192 16.45 18.81 -4.36
N PHE A 193 16.71 17.59 -4.87
CA PHE A 193 18.05 16.98 -4.85
C PHE A 193 19.05 17.81 -5.66
N LYS A 194 18.65 18.31 -6.84
CA LYS A 194 19.47 19.22 -7.65
C LYS A 194 19.79 20.54 -6.93
N SER A 195 18.81 21.12 -6.23
CA SER A 195 19.00 22.38 -5.47
C SER A 195 20.00 22.21 -4.31
N LEU A 196 20.04 21.02 -3.73
CA LEU A 196 20.98 20.62 -2.67
C LEU A 196 22.31 20.09 -3.22
N GLN A 197 22.48 20.06 -4.55
CA GLN A 197 23.69 19.54 -5.24
C GLN A 197 24.04 18.11 -4.84
N LEU A 198 23.03 17.28 -4.57
CA LEU A 198 23.25 15.87 -4.21
C LEU A 198 23.73 15.06 -5.42
N PRO A 199 24.65 14.11 -5.23
CA PRO A 199 25.19 13.28 -6.31
C PRO A 199 24.22 12.14 -6.68
N ILE A 200 22.97 12.47 -6.93
CA ILE A 200 21.89 11.51 -7.26
C ILE A 200 21.46 11.75 -8.71
N GLU A 201 21.60 10.74 -9.55
CA GLU A 201 21.11 10.73 -10.94
C GLU A 201 19.76 10.00 -10.97
N ILE A 202 18.71 10.65 -11.49
CA ILE A 202 17.39 10.06 -11.64
C ILE A 202 17.05 9.92 -13.12
N ILE A 203 16.75 8.69 -13.53
CA ILE A 203 16.24 8.33 -14.86
C ILE A 203 14.76 8.06 -14.71
N LYS A 204 13.92 8.92 -15.30
CA LYS A 204 12.46 8.84 -15.20
C LYS A 204 11.88 8.12 -16.41
N ILE A 205 11.01 7.15 -16.17
CA ILE A 205 10.22 6.46 -17.20
C ILE A 205 8.74 6.52 -16.83
N HIS A 206 7.88 6.65 -17.84
CA HIS A 206 6.42 6.81 -17.67
C HIS A 206 6.06 7.86 -16.61
N ASN A 207 6.81 8.97 -16.56
CA ASN A 207 6.74 9.95 -15.47
C ASN A 207 5.58 10.95 -15.64
N THR A 208 5.17 11.24 -16.87
CA THR A 208 4.06 12.17 -17.11
C THR A 208 2.74 11.51 -16.72
N PRO A 209 1.95 12.10 -15.81
CA PRO A 209 0.63 11.59 -15.46
C PRO A 209 -0.29 11.52 -16.68
N ASP A 210 -0.94 10.37 -16.87
CA ASP A 210 -1.90 10.17 -17.96
C ASP A 210 -2.96 9.14 -17.56
N GLY A 211 -4.18 9.62 -17.32
CA GLY A 211 -5.30 8.79 -16.86
C GLY A 211 -5.80 7.76 -17.88
N SER A 212 -5.29 7.76 -19.11
CA SER A 212 -5.53 6.69 -20.08
C SER A 212 -4.62 5.47 -19.88
N PHE A 213 -3.56 5.62 -19.07
CA PHE A 213 -2.53 4.61 -18.80
C PHE A 213 -1.98 3.95 -20.07
N PRO A 214 -1.32 4.71 -20.96
CA PRO A 214 -0.87 4.21 -22.27
C PRO A 214 0.13 3.06 -22.19
N ASN A 215 0.78 2.85 -21.04
CA ASN A 215 1.71 1.77 -20.78
C ASN A 215 1.12 0.66 -19.89
N GLY A 216 -0.22 0.60 -19.79
CA GLY A 216 -0.97 -0.32 -18.93
C GLY A 216 -1.19 0.24 -17.52
N ILE A 217 -2.14 -0.37 -16.81
CA ILE A 217 -2.42 0.00 -15.40
C ILE A 217 -1.18 -0.32 -14.56
N PRO A 218 -0.62 0.66 -13.82
CA PRO A 218 0.59 0.44 -13.04
C PRO A 218 0.31 -0.48 -11.85
N ASN A 219 0.81 -1.70 -11.95
CA ASN A 219 0.78 -2.71 -10.90
C ASN A 219 2.05 -3.56 -10.96
N PRO A 220 3.18 -3.10 -10.41
CA PRO A 220 4.45 -3.83 -10.47
C PRO A 220 4.46 -5.16 -9.69
N LEU A 221 3.41 -5.44 -8.91
CA LEU A 221 3.23 -6.76 -8.30
C LEU A 221 3.09 -7.86 -9.36
N LEU A 222 2.51 -7.52 -10.52
CA LEU A 222 2.36 -8.43 -11.64
C LEU A 222 3.66 -8.48 -12.47
N PRO A 223 4.22 -9.68 -12.73
CA PRO A 223 5.49 -9.82 -13.47
C PRO A 223 5.50 -9.14 -14.85
N GLU A 224 4.38 -9.18 -15.57
CA GLU A 224 4.22 -8.56 -16.88
C GLU A 224 4.39 -7.03 -16.88
N ASN A 225 4.23 -6.37 -15.74
CA ASN A 225 4.35 -4.92 -15.61
C ASN A 225 5.76 -4.45 -15.16
N ARG A 226 6.70 -5.37 -14.99
CA ARG A 226 8.07 -5.08 -14.49
C ARG A 226 9.07 -4.75 -15.60
N GLY A 227 8.82 -5.23 -16.83
CA GLY A 227 9.77 -5.26 -17.94
C GLY A 227 10.42 -3.90 -18.21
N SER A 228 9.62 -2.83 -18.36
CA SER A 228 10.12 -1.48 -18.66
C SER A 228 11.09 -0.95 -17.58
N THR A 229 10.83 -1.24 -16.31
CA THR A 229 11.73 -0.83 -15.21
C THR A 229 13.01 -1.65 -15.20
N ILE A 230 12.91 -2.97 -15.40
CA ILE A 230 14.08 -3.88 -15.49
C ILE A 230 14.99 -3.46 -16.63
N ASP A 231 14.42 -3.28 -17.84
CA ASP A 231 15.18 -2.89 -19.03
C ASP A 231 15.90 -1.55 -18.81
N ALA A 232 15.23 -0.56 -18.21
CA ALA A 232 15.84 0.73 -17.92
C ALA A 232 17.00 0.61 -16.88
N VAL A 233 16.83 -0.19 -15.82
CA VAL A 233 17.91 -0.44 -14.84
C VAL A 233 19.12 -1.01 -15.54
N LEU A 234 18.96 -2.05 -16.34
CA LEU A 234 20.06 -2.72 -17.04
C LEU A 234 20.69 -1.82 -18.11
N GLN A 235 19.88 -1.12 -18.89
CA GLN A 235 20.35 -0.23 -19.96
C GLN A 235 21.19 0.93 -19.44
N HIS A 236 20.81 1.50 -18.30
CA HIS A 236 21.48 2.67 -17.74
C HIS A 236 22.53 2.31 -16.67
N GLY A 237 22.65 1.03 -16.29
CA GLY A 237 23.49 0.59 -15.21
C GLY A 237 23.13 1.29 -13.90
N ALA A 238 21.83 1.32 -13.59
CA ALA A 238 21.34 1.96 -12.37
C ALA A 238 21.57 1.08 -11.14
N ASP A 239 21.76 1.70 -9.99
CA ASP A 239 21.97 1.01 -8.72
C ASP A 239 20.66 0.42 -8.17
N MET A 240 19.52 1.01 -8.55
CA MET A 240 18.18 0.53 -8.15
C MET A 240 17.12 1.05 -9.10
N GLY A 241 16.12 0.22 -9.38
CA GLY A 241 14.86 0.61 -10.01
C GLY A 241 13.74 0.71 -8.96
N ILE A 242 12.92 1.73 -9.10
CA ILE A 242 11.74 1.99 -8.27
C ILE A 242 10.52 2.08 -9.18
N ALA A 243 9.43 1.41 -8.81
CA ALA A 243 8.15 1.50 -9.49
C ALA A 243 7.02 1.61 -8.46
N TRP A 244 5.95 2.32 -8.83
CA TRP A 244 4.78 2.52 -7.99
C TRP A 244 3.51 2.02 -8.68
N ASP A 245 2.46 1.80 -7.89
CA ASP A 245 1.10 1.64 -8.41
C ASP A 245 0.42 3.00 -8.66
N GLY A 246 -0.85 3.00 -9.09
CA GLY A 246 -1.50 4.18 -9.64
C GLY A 246 -1.60 5.37 -8.68
N ASP A 247 -1.83 5.14 -7.41
CA ASP A 247 -1.92 6.13 -6.33
C ASP A 247 -0.72 6.12 -5.37
N PHE A 248 0.34 5.42 -5.77
CA PHE A 248 1.68 5.32 -5.19
C PHE A 248 1.75 5.13 -3.66
N ASP A 249 0.79 4.43 -3.08
CA ASP A 249 0.90 4.01 -1.69
C ASP A 249 1.75 2.74 -1.50
N ARG A 250 2.22 2.15 -2.62
CA ARG A 250 3.13 1.00 -2.66
C ARG A 250 4.37 1.29 -3.48
N CYS A 251 5.50 0.77 -3.00
CA CYS A 251 6.82 0.93 -3.59
C CYS A 251 7.43 -0.44 -3.91
N PHE A 252 7.81 -0.64 -5.16
CA PHE A 252 8.43 -1.87 -5.65
C PHE A 252 9.84 -1.59 -6.12
N MET A 253 10.77 -2.51 -5.81
CA MET A 253 12.20 -2.32 -6.05
C MET A 253 12.77 -3.40 -6.95
N ILE A 254 13.69 -2.99 -7.80
CA ILE A 254 14.47 -3.84 -8.71
C ILE A 254 15.94 -3.56 -8.40
N ASP A 255 16.73 -4.61 -8.23
CA ASP A 255 18.15 -4.48 -7.95
C ASP A 255 18.96 -4.11 -9.19
N GLU A 256 20.24 -3.83 -9.02
CA GLU A 256 21.19 -3.45 -10.06
C GLU A 256 21.42 -4.56 -11.13
N LYS A 257 20.93 -5.77 -10.89
CA LYS A 257 20.98 -6.91 -11.83
C LYS A 257 19.67 -7.13 -12.58
N GLY A 258 18.67 -6.28 -12.32
CA GLY A 258 17.34 -6.42 -12.91
C GLY A 258 16.43 -7.42 -12.18
N ASN A 259 16.78 -7.89 -10.99
CA ASN A 259 15.93 -8.78 -10.22
C ASN A 259 14.87 -7.97 -9.44
N PHE A 260 13.63 -8.37 -9.53
CA PHE A 260 12.57 -7.85 -8.68
C PHE A 260 12.77 -8.35 -7.24
N ILE A 261 12.74 -7.44 -6.28
CA ILE A 261 12.87 -7.78 -4.87
C ILE A 261 11.47 -7.92 -4.27
N GLU A 262 11.14 -9.12 -3.82
CA GLU A 262 9.86 -9.36 -3.16
C GLU A 262 9.71 -8.46 -1.92
N GLY A 263 8.50 -7.87 -1.75
CA GLY A 263 8.22 -6.97 -0.64
C GLY A 263 8.56 -7.57 0.73
N TYR A 264 8.46 -8.87 0.87
CA TYR A 264 8.85 -9.63 2.06
C TYR A 264 10.30 -9.35 2.52
N TYR A 265 11.25 -9.28 1.58
CA TYR A 265 12.65 -9.01 1.91
C TYR A 265 12.90 -7.52 2.18
N ILE A 266 12.17 -6.63 1.49
CA ILE A 266 12.22 -5.20 1.79
C ILE A 266 11.66 -4.93 3.20
N VAL A 267 10.58 -5.62 3.60
CA VAL A 267 10.07 -5.54 4.98
C VAL A 267 11.16 -5.92 6.00
N GLY A 268 11.88 -7.02 5.77
CA GLY A 268 12.98 -7.42 6.62
C GLY A 268 14.13 -6.39 6.66
N LEU A 269 14.53 -5.88 5.50
CA LEU A 269 15.60 -4.89 5.37
C LEU A 269 15.28 -3.59 6.11
N LEU A 270 14.07 -3.07 5.95
CA LEU A 270 13.61 -1.86 6.63
C LEU A 270 13.39 -2.11 8.13
N ALA A 271 12.88 -3.28 8.52
CA ALA A 271 12.77 -3.67 9.95
C ALA A 271 14.14 -3.62 10.63
N GLU A 272 15.20 -4.18 10.02
CA GLU A 272 16.57 -4.09 10.51
C GLU A 272 17.01 -2.64 10.66
N ALA A 273 16.83 -1.81 9.62
CA ALA A 273 17.21 -0.41 9.63
C ALA A 273 16.54 0.39 10.77
N PHE A 274 15.26 0.16 11.01
CA PHE A 274 14.53 0.81 12.11
C PHE A 274 14.97 0.32 13.48
N LEU A 275 15.21 -0.97 13.64
CA LEU A 275 15.63 -1.55 14.92
C LEU A 275 17.06 -1.15 15.30
N LEU A 276 17.95 -0.94 14.33
CA LEU A 276 19.29 -0.39 14.58
C LEU A 276 19.21 1.05 15.12
N LYS A 277 18.24 1.85 14.66
CA LYS A 277 18.00 3.22 15.14
C LYS A 277 17.21 3.24 16.46
N THR A 278 16.32 2.26 16.69
CA THR A 278 15.42 2.20 17.85
C THR A 278 15.38 0.79 18.45
N PRO A 279 16.41 0.37 19.19
CA PRO A 279 16.46 -0.95 19.82
C PRO A 279 15.25 -1.20 20.74
N GLY A 280 14.72 -2.43 20.72
CA GLY A 280 13.54 -2.80 21.50
C GLY A 280 12.20 -2.43 20.88
N ALA A 281 12.20 -1.73 19.75
CA ALA A 281 10.97 -1.32 19.09
C ALA A 281 10.19 -2.52 18.51
N LYS A 282 8.90 -2.25 18.23
CA LYS A 282 7.98 -3.21 17.63
C LYS A 282 7.90 -3.01 16.13
N ILE A 283 7.83 -4.12 15.41
CA ILE A 283 7.66 -4.19 13.95
C ILE A 283 6.36 -4.95 13.67
N ILE A 284 5.45 -4.37 12.89
CA ILE A 284 4.23 -5.07 12.45
C ILE A 284 4.50 -5.76 11.12
N HIS A 285 4.01 -6.99 10.96
CA HIS A 285 4.04 -7.71 9.68
C HIS A 285 2.75 -8.46 9.42
N ASP A 286 2.51 -8.81 8.17
CA ASP A 286 1.37 -9.63 7.77
C ASP A 286 1.65 -11.14 7.96
N PRO A 287 0.65 -12.02 7.90
CA PRO A 287 0.81 -13.44 8.20
C PRO A 287 1.28 -14.29 7.03
N ARG A 288 1.42 -13.73 5.83
CA ARG A 288 1.70 -14.48 4.60
C ARG A 288 3.07 -15.16 4.64
N LEU A 289 4.12 -14.38 4.84
CA LEU A 289 5.50 -14.82 5.05
C LEU A 289 6.05 -14.11 6.28
N THR A 290 6.61 -14.84 7.25
CA THR A 290 6.86 -14.28 8.58
C THR A 290 8.25 -14.49 9.12
N TRP A 291 8.89 -15.61 8.77
CA TRP A 291 10.11 -16.04 9.44
C TRP A 291 11.29 -15.06 9.29
N ASN A 292 11.47 -14.50 8.08
CA ASN A 292 12.51 -13.49 7.88
C ASN A 292 12.33 -12.28 8.81
N THR A 293 11.11 -11.73 8.87
CA THR A 293 10.83 -10.54 9.70
C THR A 293 10.96 -10.85 11.19
N ILE A 294 10.50 -12.03 11.63
CA ILE A 294 10.62 -12.49 13.03
C ILE A 294 12.11 -12.62 13.43
N ASP A 295 12.91 -13.29 12.59
CA ASP A 295 14.33 -13.50 12.88
C ASP A 295 15.12 -12.19 12.85
N VAL A 296 14.83 -11.31 11.88
CA VAL A 296 15.45 -9.98 11.81
C VAL A 296 15.12 -9.17 13.06
N ALA A 297 13.86 -9.18 13.49
CA ALA A 297 13.46 -8.46 14.69
C ALA A 297 14.17 -9.02 15.93
N ALA A 298 14.20 -10.35 16.10
CA ALA A 298 14.85 -10.99 17.22
C ALA A 298 16.37 -10.72 17.28
N LYS A 299 17.05 -10.81 16.13
CA LYS A 299 18.50 -10.54 16.01
C LYS A 299 18.87 -9.10 16.37
N ASN A 300 17.98 -8.16 16.10
CA ASN A 300 18.20 -6.73 16.37
C ASN A 300 17.53 -6.24 17.66
N GLY A 301 17.14 -7.17 18.54
CA GLY A 301 16.59 -6.86 19.86
C GLY A 301 15.20 -6.23 19.83
N GLY A 302 14.45 -6.36 18.74
CA GLY A 302 13.08 -5.87 18.59
C GLY A 302 12.03 -6.96 18.78
N GLN A 303 10.78 -6.60 18.52
CA GLN A 303 9.63 -7.50 18.61
C GLN A 303 8.84 -7.48 17.30
N ALA A 304 8.71 -8.64 16.64
CA ALA A 304 7.82 -8.83 15.52
C ALA A 304 6.40 -9.13 16.01
N ILE A 305 5.43 -8.40 15.51
CA ILE A 305 4.02 -8.55 15.90
C ILE A 305 3.20 -8.76 14.63
N GLN A 306 2.52 -9.89 14.56
CA GLN A 306 1.65 -10.21 13.43
C GLN A 306 0.34 -9.45 13.49
N SER A 307 -0.10 -8.98 12.33
CA SER A 307 -1.41 -8.38 12.09
C SER A 307 -2.14 -9.11 10.97
N LYS A 308 -3.45 -8.95 10.92
CA LYS A 308 -4.24 -9.31 9.74
C LYS A 308 -3.81 -8.47 8.54
N THR A 309 -3.83 -9.06 7.34
CA THR A 309 -3.52 -8.37 6.08
C THR A 309 -4.52 -7.25 5.78
N GLY A 310 -4.01 -6.14 5.27
CA GLY A 310 -4.79 -5.00 4.82
C GLY A 310 -4.46 -3.71 5.56
N HIS A 311 -4.33 -2.64 4.80
CA HIS A 311 -3.77 -1.37 5.28
C HIS A 311 -4.50 -0.79 6.50
N ALA A 312 -5.82 -0.95 6.60
CA ALA A 312 -6.57 -0.44 7.74
C ALA A 312 -6.21 -1.20 9.04
N PHE A 313 -6.08 -2.53 8.96
CA PHE A 313 -5.74 -3.36 10.12
C PHE A 313 -4.31 -3.13 10.59
N ILE A 314 -3.37 -3.04 9.67
CA ILE A 314 -1.95 -2.76 9.96
C ILE A 314 -1.82 -1.38 10.65
N LYS A 315 -2.46 -0.33 10.11
CA LYS A 315 -2.45 1.02 10.69
C LYS A 315 -2.98 1.06 12.12
N GLU A 316 -4.10 0.40 12.38
CA GLU A 316 -4.66 0.34 13.75
C GLU A 316 -3.79 -0.51 14.68
N ARG A 317 -3.22 -1.62 14.19
CA ARG A 317 -2.28 -2.44 14.98
C ARG A 317 -1.02 -1.67 15.32
N MET A 318 -0.46 -0.91 14.38
CA MET A 318 0.70 -0.05 14.63
C MET A 318 0.44 0.99 15.71
N ARG A 319 -0.74 1.63 15.69
CA ARG A 319 -1.14 2.61 16.73
C ARG A 319 -1.30 1.97 18.08
N ALA A 320 -1.96 0.81 18.14
CA ALA A 320 -2.18 0.08 19.38
C ALA A 320 -0.89 -0.38 20.05
N GLU A 321 0.11 -0.74 19.25
CA GLU A 321 1.41 -1.25 19.72
C GLU A 321 2.50 -0.17 19.81
N ASP A 322 2.24 1.04 19.32
CA ASP A 322 3.25 2.10 19.09
C ASP A 322 4.44 1.56 18.29
N ALA A 323 4.17 0.80 17.25
CA ALA A 323 5.20 0.19 16.42
C ALA A 323 5.87 1.25 15.53
N VAL A 324 7.20 1.20 15.43
CA VAL A 324 7.98 2.19 14.65
C VAL A 324 7.83 2.00 13.14
N TYR A 325 7.64 0.76 12.72
CA TYR A 325 7.52 0.36 11.31
C TYR A 325 6.58 -0.84 11.19
N GLY A 326 5.90 -0.92 10.06
CA GLY A 326 5.13 -2.09 9.65
C GLY A 326 5.28 -2.33 8.15
N GLY A 327 5.14 -3.57 7.72
CA GLY A 327 5.23 -3.91 6.31
C GLY A 327 4.38 -5.09 5.90
N GLU A 328 3.94 -5.06 4.65
CA GLU A 328 3.27 -6.16 3.98
C GLU A 328 4.09 -6.65 2.78
N MET A 329 4.06 -7.94 2.49
CA MET A 329 4.71 -8.46 1.29
C MET A 329 4.13 -7.89 -0.03
N SER A 330 2.95 -7.27 0.02
CA SER A 330 2.34 -6.53 -1.10
C SER A 330 2.93 -5.15 -1.34
N ALA A 331 4.07 -4.83 -0.70
CA ALA A 331 4.83 -3.59 -0.81
C ALA A 331 4.14 -2.35 -0.20
N HIS A 332 3.21 -2.53 0.74
CA HIS A 332 2.83 -1.46 1.64
C HIS A 332 3.83 -1.40 2.80
N HIS A 333 4.32 -0.20 3.09
CA HIS A 333 5.25 0.08 4.17
C HIS A 333 4.72 1.23 5.02
N TYR A 334 4.58 1.00 6.32
CA TYR A 334 3.92 1.88 7.27
C TYR A 334 4.92 2.44 8.26
N PHE A 335 4.80 3.72 8.59
CA PHE A 335 5.77 4.41 9.44
C PHE A 335 5.07 5.16 10.58
N ARG A 336 5.54 4.96 11.82
CA ARG A 336 5.01 5.68 12.98
C ARG A 336 5.05 7.19 12.75
N ASP A 337 6.19 7.67 12.29
CA ASP A 337 6.44 9.10 12.12
C ASP A 337 5.77 9.66 10.85
N PHE A 338 5.13 8.79 10.05
CA PHE A 338 4.17 9.13 8.99
C PHE A 338 2.73 8.81 9.42
N PHE A 339 2.41 9.17 10.67
CA PHE A 339 1.06 9.00 11.25
C PHE A 339 0.56 7.55 11.25
N TYR A 340 1.47 6.56 11.33
CA TYR A 340 1.21 5.14 11.19
C TYR A 340 0.58 4.74 9.84
N CYS A 341 0.74 5.58 8.82
CA CYS A 341 0.23 5.35 7.48
C CYS A 341 1.30 4.74 6.57
N ASP A 342 0.82 4.13 5.48
CA ASP A 342 1.64 3.65 4.40
C ASP A 342 2.14 4.79 3.52
N SER A 343 3.34 4.59 2.97
CA SER A 343 3.97 5.48 2.01
C SER A 343 4.74 4.65 0.97
N GLY A 344 4.58 4.99 -0.30
CA GLY A 344 5.43 4.47 -1.36
C GLY A 344 6.65 5.34 -1.62
N MET A 345 6.73 6.55 -1.03
CA MET A 345 7.88 7.44 -1.21
C MET A 345 8.98 7.24 -0.16
N ILE A 346 8.66 6.90 1.07
CA ILE A 346 9.65 6.70 2.14
C ILE A 346 10.53 5.46 1.93
N PRO A 347 10.02 4.28 1.50
CA PRO A 347 10.81 3.04 1.44
C PRO A 347 12.06 3.15 0.58
N TRP A 348 11.94 3.70 -0.63
CA TRP A 348 13.07 3.79 -1.55
C TRP A 348 14.12 4.81 -1.08
N LEU A 349 13.72 5.88 -0.39
CA LEU A 349 14.65 6.84 0.24
C LEU A 349 15.52 6.13 1.28
N LEU A 350 14.91 5.32 2.14
CA LEU A 350 15.60 4.55 3.16
C LEU A 350 16.54 3.49 2.55
N VAL A 351 16.09 2.79 1.50
CA VAL A 351 16.94 1.80 0.80
C VAL A 351 18.08 2.49 0.07
N MET A 352 17.84 3.64 -0.57
CA MET A 352 18.90 4.47 -1.16
C MET A 352 19.97 4.85 -0.12
N GLU A 353 19.56 5.27 1.08
CA GLU A 353 20.47 5.57 2.19
C GLU A 353 21.28 4.33 2.62
N LEU A 354 20.64 3.15 2.70
CA LEU A 354 21.30 1.89 3.04
C LEU A 354 22.34 1.48 2.00
N ILE A 355 22.03 1.58 0.71
CA ILE A 355 22.99 1.32 -0.39
C ILE A 355 24.17 2.29 -0.27
N SER A 356 23.88 3.58 -0.13
CA SER A 356 24.89 4.63 -0.06
C SER A 356 25.81 4.49 1.16
N SER A 357 25.26 4.28 2.34
CA SER A 357 26.02 4.20 3.60
C SER A 357 26.84 2.92 3.69
N SER A 358 26.26 1.78 3.31
CA SER A 358 26.96 0.49 3.36
C SER A 358 27.99 0.31 2.24
N GLY A 359 27.78 0.99 1.10
CA GLY A 359 28.55 0.77 -0.13
C GLY A 359 28.29 -0.60 -0.78
N ARG A 360 27.17 -1.25 -0.44
CA ARG A 360 26.77 -2.56 -0.96
C ARG A 360 25.58 -2.39 -1.90
N PRO A 361 25.54 -3.09 -3.04
CA PRO A 361 24.38 -3.08 -3.92
C PRO A 361 23.16 -3.71 -3.25
N LEU A 362 21.95 -3.37 -3.75
CA LEU A 362 20.68 -3.86 -3.19
C LEU A 362 20.63 -5.40 -3.19
N SER A 363 21.08 -6.05 -4.27
CA SER A 363 21.12 -7.52 -4.34
C SER A 363 21.91 -8.16 -3.19
N ASP A 364 23.00 -7.51 -2.73
CA ASP A 364 23.80 -7.98 -1.60
C ASP A 364 23.16 -7.71 -0.25
N LEU A 365 22.41 -6.62 -0.11
CA LEU A 365 21.72 -6.28 1.13
C LEU A 365 20.63 -7.31 1.46
N VAL A 366 19.92 -7.82 0.45
CA VAL A 366 18.83 -8.80 0.65
C VAL A 366 19.28 -10.25 0.53
N ARG A 367 20.46 -10.53 -0.01
CA ARG A 367 20.92 -11.90 -0.32
C ARG A 367 20.80 -12.87 0.83
N ALA A 368 21.28 -12.50 2.01
CA ALA A 368 21.26 -13.38 3.18
C ALA A 368 19.82 -13.75 3.61
N MET A 369 18.86 -12.84 3.44
CA MET A 369 17.46 -13.07 3.72
C MET A 369 16.84 -14.02 2.69
N VAL A 370 17.12 -13.80 1.39
CA VAL A 370 16.64 -14.67 0.29
C VAL A 370 17.20 -16.09 0.40
N GLU A 371 18.45 -16.24 0.82
CA GLU A 371 19.08 -17.55 1.04
C GLU A 371 18.51 -18.25 2.28
N ALA A 372 18.28 -17.51 3.38
CA ALA A 372 17.77 -18.06 4.63
C ALA A 372 16.27 -18.43 4.57
N TYR A 373 15.48 -17.66 3.82
CA TYR A 373 14.03 -17.83 3.72
C TYR A 373 13.54 -17.72 2.28
N PRO A 374 13.92 -18.69 1.40
CA PRO A 374 13.47 -18.65 0.02
C PRO A 374 11.94 -18.76 -0.07
N SER A 375 11.36 -17.98 -0.98
CA SER A 375 9.94 -17.96 -1.30
C SER A 375 9.75 -17.71 -2.81
N PRO A 376 8.74 -18.31 -3.45
CA PRO A 376 8.39 -18.02 -4.84
C PRO A 376 7.56 -16.73 -5.01
N GLY A 377 7.28 -16.00 -3.92
CA GLY A 377 6.26 -14.96 -3.89
C GLY A 377 4.84 -15.50 -3.71
N GLU A 378 3.83 -14.65 -3.96
CA GLU A 378 2.42 -15.06 -3.86
C GLU A 378 1.97 -15.78 -5.13
N ILE A 379 1.45 -16.99 -4.97
CA ILE A 379 0.90 -17.82 -6.05
C ILE A 379 -0.63 -17.75 -6.02
N ASN A 380 -1.22 -17.28 -7.10
CA ASN A 380 -2.67 -17.16 -7.24
C ASN A 380 -3.22 -18.35 -8.06
N ARG A 381 -4.32 -18.97 -7.60
CA ARG A 381 -5.02 -20.05 -8.31
C ARG A 381 -6.52 -19.80 -8.30
N THR A 382 -7.12 -19.81 -9.48
CA THR A 382 -8.58 -19.81 -9.62
C THR A 382 -9.09 -21.21 -9.28
N ILE A 383 -9.93 -21.32 -8.26
CA ILE A 383 -10.45 -22.58 -7.71
C ILE A 383 -11.97 -22.49 -7.68
N VAL A 384 -12.67 -23.56 -8.07
CA VAL A 384 -14.14 -23.58 -8.13
C VAL A 384 -14.77 -23.41 -6.74
N ASP A 385 -14.24 -24.08 -5.73
CA ASP A 385 -14.65 -23.94 -4.33
C ASP A 385 -13.43 -23.68 -3.43
N PRO A 386 -12.99 -22.42 -3.32
CA PRO A 386 -11.82 -22.04 -2.53
C PRO A 386 -11.90 -22.50 -1.07
N ALA A 387 -13.09 -22.40 -0.46
CA ALA A 387 -13.27 -22.78 0.94
C ALA A 387 -13.12 -24.29 1.17
N LYS A 388 -13.63 -25.10 0.24
CA LYS A 388 -13.46 -26.55 0.29
C LYS A 388 -12.00 -26.94 0.08
N ALA A 389 -11.32 -26.33 -0.90
CA ALA A 389 -9.93 -26.61 -1.20
C ALA A 389 -9.02 -26.31 0.00
N ILE A 390 -9.17 -25.14 0.64
CA ILE A 390 -8.41 -24.78 1.84
C ILE A 390 -8.68 -25.75 3.00
N ARG A 391 -9.95 -26.17 3.22
CA ARG A 391 -10.26 -27.19 4.23
C ARG A 391 -9.57 -28.54 3.96
N GLN A 392 -9.46 -28.97 2.71
CA GLN A 392 -8.76 -30.20 2.34
C GLN A 392 -7.28 -30.12 2.62
N VAL A 393 -6.63 -28.99 2.30
CA VAL A 393 -5.23 -28.77 2.66
C VAL A 393 -5.06 -28.77 4.18
N LYS A 394 -5.94 -28.08 4.92
CA LYS A 394 -5.91 -28.13 6.40
C LYS A 394 -5.97 -29.55 6.92
N GLN A 395 -6.95 -30.35 6.51
CA GLN A 395 -7.12 -31.74 6.95
C GLN A 395 -5.91 -32.62 6.62
N HIS A 396 -5.25 -32.36 5.47
CA HIS A 396 -4.07 -33.13 5.09
C HIS A 396 -2.86 -32.89 6.01
N TYR A 397 -2.72 -31.66 6.50
CA TYR A 397 -1.51 -31.26 7.24
C TYR A 397 -1.69 -31.07 8.74
N GLU A 398 -2.94 -30.92 9.25
CA GLU A 398 -3.20 -30.53 10.66
C GLU A 398 -2.55 -31.44 11.71
N ALA A 399 -2.49 -32.76 11.44
CA ALA A 399 -1.86 -33.71 12.37
C ALA A 399 -0.33 -33.57 12.45
N LYS A 400 0.31 -32.87 11.51
CA LYS A 400 1.77 -32.70 11.40
C LYS A 400 2.21 -31.26 11.71
N ALA A 401 1.28 -30.30 11.72
CA ALA A 401 1.58 -28.90 11.96
C ALA A 401 1.99 -28.67 13.42
N LEU A 402 3.04 -27.85 13.61
CA LEU A 402 3.48 -27.38 14.92
C LEU A 402 2.63 -26.20 15.38
N VAL A 403 2.24 -25.32 14.44
CA VAL A 403 1.39 -24.17 14.70
C VAL A 403 0.33 -24.09 13.61
N ILE A 404 -0.90 -23.79 13.99
CA ILE A 404 -2.01 -23.43 13.09
C ILE A 404 -2.55 -22.08 13.55
N ASP A 405 -2.56 -21.12 12.63
CA ASP A 405 -3.06 -19.77 12.84
C ASP A 405 -4.11 -19.42 11.78
N GLU A 406 -5.23 -18.90 12.22
CA GLU A 406 -6.38 -18.54 11.37
C GLU A 406 -6.71 -17.04 11.41
N ILE A 407 -5.71 -16.19 11.72
CA ILE A 407 -5.91 -14.74 11.80
C ILE A 407 -6.29 -14.13 10.44
N ASP A 408 -5.75 -14.69 9.35
CA ASP A 408 -6.06 -14.29 7.96
C ASP A 408 -5.91 -15.48 7.01
N GLY A 409 -7.01 -16.14 6.71
CA GLY A 409 -7.00 -17.45 6.06
C GLY A 409 -6.49 -18.53 6.99
N ILE A 410 -5.58 -19.37 6.53
CA ILE A 410 -4.91 -20.38 7.35
C ILE A 410 -3.41 -20.37 7.11
N SER A 411 -2.67 -20.22 8.19
CA SER A 411 -1.22 -20.43 8.23
C SER A 411 -0.90 -21.71 8.97
N MET A 412 -0.01 -22.52 8.44
CA MET A 412 0.46 -23.73 9.10
C MET A 412 1.99 -23.77 9.07
N GLU A 413 2.59 -24.01 10.26
CA GLU A 413 4.04 -24.10 10.43
C GLU A 413 4.49 -25.51 10.77
N PHE A 414 5.61 -25.89 10.20
CA PHE A 414 6.32 -27.16 10.42
C PHE A 414 7.78 -26.83 10.81
N THR A 415 8.60 -27.84 11.02
CA THR A 415 9.99 -27.63 11.43
C THR A 415 10.79 -26.77 10.44
N ASP A 416 10.67 -27.08 9.13
CA ASP A 416 11.56 -26.50 8.10
C ASP A 416 10.81 -25.75 6.99
N TRP A 417 9.50 -25.67 7.07
CA TRP A 417 8.67 -24.94 6.13
C TRP A 417 7.38 -24.46 6.77
N ARG A 418 6.75 -23.46 6.14
CA ARG A 418 5.42 -22.98 6.49
C ARG A 418 4.69 -22.48 5.23
N PHE A 419 3.36 -22.37 5.35
CA PHE A 419 2.55 -21.75 4.32
C PHE A 419 1.41 -20.92 4.91
N ASN A 420 0.86 -20.03 4.09
CA ASN A 420 -0.40 -19.35 4.30
C ASN A 420 -1.29 -19.55 3.06
N LEU A 421 -2.56 -19.85 3.28
CA LEU A 421 -3.62 -19.92 2.27
C LEU A 421 -4.77 -19.01 2.66
N ARG A 422 -5.17 -18.15 1.74
CA ARG A 422 -6.34 -17.28 1.95
C ARG A 422 -7.19 -17.16 0.70
N MET A 423 -8.47 -16.92 0.88
CA MET A 423 -9.37 -16.60 -0.22
C MET A 423 -9.26 -15.13 -0.60
N SER A 424 -9.45 -14.82 -1.89
CA SER A 424 -9.80 -13.48 -2.31
C SER A 424 -11.23 -13.14 -1.85
N ASN A 425 -11.45 -11.90 -1.45
CA ASN A 425 -12.79 -11.44 -1.04
C ASN A 425 -13.68 -11.11 -2.25
N THR A 426 -13.13 -11.04 -3.45
CA THR A 426 -13.81 -10.55 -4.65
C THR A 426 -13.83 -11.53 -5.81
N GLU A 427 -12.98 -12.55 -5.78
CA GLU A 427 -12.79 -13.50 -6.89
C GLU A 427 -12.65 -14.93 -6.36
N PRO A 428 -12.98 -15.98 -7.15
CA PRO A 428 -12.79 -17.37 -6.76
C PRO A 428 -11.30 -17.78 -6.84
N VAL A 429 -10.45 -17.02 -6.14
CA VAL A 429 -9.00 -17.17 -6.13
C VAL A 429 -8.52 -17.55 -4.74
N VAL A 430 -7.68 -18.58 -4.67
CA VAL A 430 -6.86 -18.92 -3.51
C VAL A 430 -5.48 -18.29 -3.71
N ARG A 431 -5.02 -17.58 -2.70
CA ARG A 431 -3.68 -16.99 -2.63
C ARG A 431 -2.83 -17.86 -1.73
N PHE A 432 -1.74 -18.34 -2.27
CA PHE A 432 -0.82 -19.25 -1.61
C PHE A 432 0.56 -18.64 -1.46
N ASN A 433 1.07 -18.66 -0.24
CA ASN A 433 2.43 -18.22 0.11
C ASN A 433 3.12 -19.36 0.86
N VAL A 434 4.38 -19.61 0.53
CA VAL A 434 5.20 -20.67 1.14
C VAL A 434 6.65 -20.22 1.30
N GLU A 435 7.26 -20.61 2.39
CA GLU A 435 8.68 -20.38 2.68
C GLU A 435 9.31 -21.58 3.39
N THR A 436 10.63 -21.72 3.25
CA THR A 436 11.43 -22.75 3.92
C THR A 436 12.61 -22.11 4.63
N ARG A 437 13.30 -22.88 5.49
CA ARG A 437 14.56 -22.47 6.13
C ARG A 437 15.74 -22.88 5.24
N GLY A 438 16.04 -22.06 4.21
CA GLY A 438 17.21 -22.22 3.33
C GLY A 438 17.12 -23.35 2.31
N ASP A 439 16.09 -24.19 2.36
CA ASP A 439 15.97 -25.40 1.50
C ASP A 439 15.06 -25.13 0.30
N ARG A 440 15.66 -24.91 -0.88
CA ARG A 440 14.93 -24.65 -2.13
C ARG A 440 14.29 -25.89 -2.73
N GLU A 441 14.90 -27.07 -2.53
CA GLU A 441 14.32 -28.32 -3.02
C GLU A 441 13.05 -28.68 -2.23
N LEU A 442 13.11 -28.54 -0.92
CA LEU A 442 11.93 -28.67 -0.06
C LEU A 442 10.84 -27.64 -0.42
N LEU A 443 11.24 -26.39 -0.73
CA LEU A 443 10.30 -25.35 -1.16
C LEU A 443 9.51 -25.79 -2.39
N GLU A 444 10.20 -26.23 -3.45
CA GLU A 444 9.56 -26.70 -4.68
C GLU A 444 8.68 -27.92 -4.43
N GLN A 445 9.13 -28.88 -3.63
CA GLN A 445 8.36 -30.06 -3.27
C GLN A 445 7.06 -29.68 -2.56
N ARG A 446 7.13 -28.84 -1.52
CA ARG A 446 5.97 -28.44 -0.71
C ARG A 446 5.01 -27.55 -1.50
N GLN A 447 5.52 -26.67 -2.34
CA GLN A 447 4.72 -25.89 -3.26
C GLN A 447 3.89 -26.79 -4.16
N ASN A 448 4.51 -27.77 -4.82
CA ASN A 448 3.84 -28.69 -5.73
C ASN A 448 2.80 -29.57 -5.01
N GLU A 449 3.12 -30.08 -3.81
CA GLU A 449 2.19 -30.87 -3.00
C GLU A 449 0.93 -30.08 -2.63
N VAL A 450 1.08 -28.85 -2.14
CA VAL A 450 -0.06 -28.01 -1.76
C VAL A 450 -0.89 -27.64 -2.98
N LEU A 451 -0.26 -27.25 -4.09
CA LEU A 451 -0.96 -26.95 -5.34
C LEU A 451 -1.74 -28.15 -5.87
N ALA A 452 -1.16 -29.36 -5.83
CA ALA A 452 -1.85 -30.57 -6.24
C ALA A 452 -3.13 -30.84 -5.43
N ILE A 453 -3.11 -30.59 -4.12
CA ILE A 453 -4.31 -30.73 -3.26
C ILE A 453 -5.34 -29.66 -3.60
N LEU A 454 -4.91 -28.41 -3.82
CA LEU A 454 -5.81 -27.31 -4.18
C LEU A 454 -6.50 -27.53 -5.53
N GLU A 455 -5.81 -28.14 -6.49
CA GLU A 455 -6.27 -28.34 -7.87
C GLU A 455 -7.01 -29.69 -8.07
N ALA A 456 -6.99 -30.58 -7.08
CA ALA A 456 -7.66 -31.89 -7.13
C ALA A 456 -9.20 -31.82 -6.92
N GLN A 457 -9.88 -30.80 -7.49
CA GLN A 457 -11.31 -30.50 -7.28
C GLN A 457 -12.20 -31.03 -8.39
#